data_ae2153b7399c8e0efde91a76ce45f48c
#
_entry.id   ae2153b7399c8e0efde91a76ce45f48c
#
_cell.length_a   1.000
_cell.length_b   1.000
_cell.length_c   1.000
_cell.angle_alpha   90.00
_cell.angle_beta   90.00
_cell.angle_gamma   90.00
#
_symmetry.space_group_name_H-M   'P 1'
#
loop_
_entity.id
_entity.type
_entity.pdbx_description
1 polymer ?
#
loop_
_entity_poly.entity_id
_entity_poly.type
_entity_poly.pdbx_seq_one_letter_code
_entity_poly.pdbx_strand_id
1 'polypeptide(L)'
;MEKKNHVEGVLSQKRSIIVGRKHLNLVGEKIIPSDKIISNLKLVPKSVFGNTLEAIIGAIYIDKGLKATKLFIKEYIYNSEYLNSLSDTDFKSQLLTRSQKEKFNIEYRLERKEGLEHAKFFLVSVFINGKKSAEAKASSIKEAEQRASKKIINSVF
;
A
#
# COMPACT_ATOMS: atom_id res chain seq x y z
N MET A 1 4.20 -26.41 3.00
CA MET A 1 5.11 -25.27 3.21
C MET A 1 4.75 -23.98 2.46
N GLU A 2 4.03 -24.04 1.32
CA GLU A 2 3.65 -22.86 0.50
C GLU A 2 2.67 -21.87 1.15
N LYS A 3 1.75 -22.33 1.99
CA LYS A 3 0.73 -21.44 2.62
C LYS A 3 1.31 -20.36 3.57
N LYS A 4 2.44 -20.62 4.22
CA LYS A 4 3.09 -19.66 5.13
C LYS A 4 3.71 -18.48 4.37
N ASN A 5 4.32 -18.71 3.22
CA ASN A 5 5.02 -17.68 2.45
C ASN A 5 4.07 -16.61 1.86
N HIS A 6 2.84 -16.98 1.48
CA HIS A 6 1.85 -16.01 0.95
C HIS A 6 1.33 -15.05 2.02
N VAL A 7 1.07 -15.55 3.23
CA VAL A 7 0.65 -14.73 4.38
C VAL A 7 1.79 -13.79 4.80
N GLU A 8 3.03 -14.26 4.80
CA GLU A 8 4.22 -13.50 5.15
C GLU A 8 4.48 -12.35 4.16
N GLY A 9 4.33 -12.59 2.86
CA GLY A 9 4.46 -11.55 1.83
C GLY A 9 3.41 -10.43 1.97
N VAL A 10 2.15 -10.77 2.25
CA VAL A 10 1.06 -9.80 2.46
C VAL A 10 1.31 -8.97 3.73
N LEU A 11 1.75 -9.60 4.81
CA LEU A 11 2.08 -8.90 6.05
C LEU A 11 3.28 -7.97 5.88
N SER A 12 4.32 -8.43 5.18
CA SER A 12 5.50 -7.62 4.86
C SER A 12 5.14 -6.40 4.01
N GLN A 13 4.26 -6.57 3.01
CA GLN A 13 3.78 -5.47 2.18
C GLN A 13 2.94 -4.47 3.00
N LYS A 14 2.01 -4.93 3.83
CA LYS A 14 1.23 -4.06 4.73
C LYS A 14 2.14 -3.29 5.68
N ARG A 15 3.11 -3.95 6.29
CA ARG A 15 4.11 -3.29 7.13
C ARG A 15 4.85 -2.20 6.35
N SER A 16 5.36 -2.50 5.17
CA SER A 16 6.08 -1.53 4.32
C SER A 16 5.26 -0.28 4.00
N ILE A 17 3.95 -0.43 3.79
CA ILE A 17 3.05 0.69 3.56
C ILE A 17 2.87 1.51 4.84
N ILE A 18 2.63 0.85 5.97
CA ILE A 18 2.37 1.51 7.27
C ILE A 18 3.56 2.37 7.70
N VAL A 19 4.78 1.84 7.57
CA VAL A 19 6.02 2.57 7.94
C VAL A 19 6.61 3.37 6.78
N GLY A 20 5.95 3.36 5.62
CA GLY A 20 6.43 4.03 4.41
C GLY A 20 6.37 5.56 4.53
N ARG A 21 7.38 6.25 4.02
CA ARG A 21 7.48 7.73 4.05
C ARG A 21 6.22 8.44 3.59
N LYS A 22 5.59 7.93 2.52
CA LYS A 22 4.37 8.54 1.99
C LYS A 22 3.25 8.58 3.04
N HIS A 23 3.05 7.47 3.75
CA HIS A 23 2.04 7.38 4.80
C HIS A 23 2.41 8.23 6.02
N LEU A 24 3.64 8.09 6.54
CA LEU A 24 4.07 8.84 7.72
C LEU A 24 4.08 10.36 7.48
N ASN A 25 4.44 10.82 6.27
CA ASN A 25 4.37 12.23 5.90
C ASN A 25 2.93 12.75 5.92
N LEU A 26 1.96 11.98 5.38
CA LEU A 26 0.54 12.36 5.38
C LEU A 26 -0.04 12.40 6.80
N VAL A 27 0.28 11.40 7.61
CA VAL A 27 -0.16 11.37 9.01
C VAL A 27 0.46 12.53 9.78
N GLY A 28 1.77 12.76 9.64
CA GLY A 28 2.48 13.87 10.29
C GLY A 28 1.90 15.23 9.90
N GLU A 29 1.65 15.46 8.59
CA GLU A 29 1.04 16.70 8.09
C GLU A 29 -0.36 16.95 8.69
N LYS A 30 -1.12 15.89 8.97
CA LYS A 30 -2.46 15.99 9.55
C LYS A 30 -2.46 16.32 11.05
N ILE A 31 -1.51 15.77 11.81
CA ILE A 31 -1.52 15.84 13.28
C ILE A 31 -0.54 16.88 13.86
N ILE A 32 0.46 17.31 13.09
CA ILE A 32 1.45 18.27 13.54
C ILE A 32 1.13 19.65 12.94
N PRO A 33 0.78 20.64 13.77
CA PRO A 33 0.55 22.00 13.27
C PRO A 33 1.83 22.58 12.64
N SER A 34 1.71 23.14 11.46
CA SER A 34 2.86 23.65 10.69
C SER A 34 3.58 24.79 11.39
N ASP A 35 2.87 25.60 12.20
CA ASP A 35 3.42 26.69 13.02
C ASP A 35 4.32 26.21 14.18
N LYS A 36 4.25 24.93 14.52
CA LYS A 36 5.14 24.30 15.53
C LYS A 36 6.44 23.76 14.92
N ILE A 37 6.59 23.79 13.61
CA ILE A 37 7.82 23.37 12.94
C ILE A 37 8.70 24.60 12.72
N ILE A 38 9.79 24.70 13.48
CA ILE A 38 10.80 25.74 13.30
C ILE A 38 11.71 25.32 12.14
N SER A 39 11.71 26.08 11.06
CA SER A 39 12.49 25.81 9.86
C SER A 39 12.96 27.09 9.20
N ASN A 40 14.19 27.09 8.69
CA ASN A 40 14.73 28.18 7.88
C ASN A 40 14.32 28.09 6.39
N LEU A 41 13.52 27.08 6.03
CA LEU A 41 13.05 26.87 4.66
C LEU A 41 11.79 27.69 4.40
N LYS A 42 11.71 28.35 3.23
CA LYS A 42 10.50 29.09 2.79
C LYS A 42 9.26 28.21 2.72
N LEU A 43 9.43 26.93 2.38
CA LEU A 43 8.40 25.91 2.37
C LEU A 43 8.91 24.69 3.11
N VAL A 44 8.16 24.20 4.07
CA VAL A 44 8.48 23.00 4.84
C VAL A 44 8.15 21.77 3.97
N PRO A 45 9.12 20.93 3.59
CA PRO A 45 8.85 19.74 2.83
C PRO A 45 8.00 18.73 3.62
N LYS A 46 7.13 17.97 2.95
CA LYS A 46 6.30 16.94 3.60
C LYS A 46 7.12 15.92 4.40
N SER A 47 8.35 15.64 3.98
CA SER A 47 9.25 14.73 4.70
C SER A 47 9.60 15.19 6.12
N VAL A 48 9.56 16.48 6.38
CA VAL A 48 9.80 17.02 7.74
C VAL A 48 8.69 16.56 8.69
N PHE A 49 7.45 16.56 8.24
CA PHE A 49 6.32 16.09 9.06
C PHE A 49 6.44 14.59 9.41
N GLY A 50 6.85 13.74 8.46
CA GLY A 50 7.10 12.33 8.72
C GLY A 50 8.25 12.12 9.71
N ASN A 51 9.36 12.80 9.53
CA ASN A 51 10.51 12.74 10.44
C ASN A 51 10.14 13.23 11.86
N THR A 52 9.37 14.32 11.94
CA THR A 52 8.88 14.84 13.23
C THR A 52 7.94 13.84 13.91
N LEU A 53 7.07 13.17 13.13
CA LEU A 53 6.20 12.12 13.66
C LEU A 53 7.01 10.95 14.24
N GLU A 54 8.05 10.50 13.54
CA GLU A 54 8.96 9.46 14.05
C GLU A 54 9.66 9.90 15.35
N ALA A 55 10.10 11.14 15.41
CA ALA A 55 10.71 11.71 16.63
C ALA A 55 9.70 11.77 17.79
N ILE A 56 8.45 12.15 17.55
CA ILE A 56 7.38 12.16 18.55
C ILE A 56 7.12 10.73 19.07
N ILE A 57 7.06 9.73 18.18
CA ILE A 57 6.91 8.33 18.58
C ILE A 57 8.06 7.89 19.50
N GLY A 58 9.29 8.26 19.12
CA GLY A 58 10.47 8.00 19.95
C GLY A 58 10.42 8.68 21.31
N ALA A 59 9.99 9.93 21.36
CA ALA A 59 9.83 10.69 22.61
C ALA A 59 8.77 10.07 23.53
N ILE A 60 7.60 9.66 22.96
CA ILE A 60 6.56 8.96 23.72
C ILE A 60 7.09 7.64 24.30
N TYR A 61 7.90 6.92 23.51
CA TYR A 61 8.48 5.67 23.97
C TYR A 61 9.43 5.86 25.14
N ILE A 62 10.29 6.88 25.09
CA ILE A 62 11.25 7.19 26.16
C ILE A 62 10.52 7.67 27.43
N ASP A 63 9.51 8.53 27.28
CA ASP A 63 8.81 9.16 28.41
C ASP A 63 7.73 8.26 29.04
N LYS A 64 6.92 7.57 28.23
CA LYS A 64 5.73 6.81 28.65
C LYS A 64 5.82 5.30 28.40
N GLY A 65 6.89 4.84 27.76
CA GLY A 65 7.13 3.42 27.48
C GLY A 65 6.25 2.82 26.39
N LEU A 66 6.45 1.54 26.17
CA LEU A 66 5.88 0.79 25.05
C LEU A 66 4.34 0.79 24.98
N LYS A 67 3.66 0.78 26.13
CA LYS A 67 2.19 0.73 26.19
C LYS A 67 1.58 1.99 25.59
N ALA A 68 2.05 3.15 25.98
CA ALA A 68 1.58 4.43 25.48
C ALA A 68 1.92 4.60 23.98
N THR A 69 3.13 4.19 23.58
CA THR A 69 3.54 4.22 22.18
C THR A 69 2.66 3.35 21.29
N LYS A 70 2.30 2.14 21.72
CA LYS A 70 1.38 1.25 20.99
C LYS A 70 -0.01 1.88 20.83
N LEU A 71 -0.53 2.56 21.85
CA LEU A 71 -1.81 3.26 21.77
C LEU A 71 -1.74 4.39 20.76
N PHE A 72 -0.70 5.23 20.82
CA PHE A 72 -0.50 6.32 19.88
C PHE A 72 -0.41 5.81 18.42
N ILE A 73 0.40 4.78 18.17
CA ILE A 73 0.54 4.18 16.83
C ILE A 73 -0.80 3.62 16.36
N LYS A 74 -1.54 2.93 17.21
CA LYS A 74 -2.85 2.38 16.87
C LYS A 74 -3.83 3.48 16.48
N GLU A 75 -3.90 4.55 17.26
CA GLU A 75 -4.85 5.64 17.06
C GLU A 75 -4.55 6.44 15.78
N TYR A 76 -3.31 6.91 15.63
CA TYR A 76 -2.97 7.88 14.60
C TYR A 76 -2.40 7.26 13.32
N ILE A 77 -1.72 6.13 13.40
CA ILE A 77 -1.06 5.52 12.25
C ILE A 77 -1.89 4.38 11.66
N TYR A 78 -2.38 3.46 12.49
CA TYR A 78 -3.17 2.32 12.01
C TYR A 78 -4.59 2.68 11.58
N ASN A 79 -5.23 3.64 12.24
CA ASN A 79 -6.60 4.08 11.93
C ASN A 79 -6.63 5.26 10.93
N SER A 80 -5.53 5.53 10.22
CA SER A 80 -5.50 6.63 9.27
C SER A 80 -6.40 6.36 8.06
N GLU A 81 -7.06 7.39 7.56
CA GLU A 81 -7.89 7.35 6.34
C GLU A 81 -7.08 6.86 5.12
N TYR A 82 -5.79 7.17 5.08
CA TYR A 82 -4.91 6.72 4.02
C TYR A 82 -4.75 5.19 4.00
N LEU A 83 -4.61 4.54 5.16
CA LEU A 83 -4.55 3.08 5.22
C LEU A 83 -5.87 2.43 4.85
N ASN A 84 -6.98 3.03 5.26
CA ASN A 84 -8.31 2.58 4.88
C ASN A 84 -8.50 2.68 3.37
N SER A 85 -8.12 3.82 2.76
CA SER A 85 -8.20 4.00 1.30
C SER A 85 -7.30 3.04 0.51
N LEU A 86 -6.16 2.60 1.08
CA LEU A 86 -5.28 1.63 0.44
C LEU A 86 -5.85 0.22 0.46
N SER A 87 -6.54 -0.17 1.53
CA SER A 87 -7.21 -1.48 1.58
C SER A 87 -8.29 -1.60 0.50
N ASP A 88 -9.00 -0.50 0.23
CA ASP A 88 -10.04 -0.46 -0.80
C ASP A 88 -9.48 -0.44 -2.23
N THR A 89 -8.20 -0.12 -2.40
CA THR A 89 -7.54 -0.05 -3.73
C THR A 89 -6.59 -1.20 -4.02
N ASP A 90 -6.32 -2.09 -3.07
CA ASP A 90 -5.46 -3.26 -3.28
C ASP A 90 -6.25 -4.45 -3.84
N PHE A 91 -6.74 -4.27 -5.06
CA PHE A 91 -7.56 -5.26 -5.76
C PHE A 91 -6.84 -6.60 -6.00
N LYS A 92 -5.50 -6.57 -6.18
CA LYS A 92 -4.71 -7.79 -6.34
C LYS A 92 -4.76 -8.65 -5.08
N SER A 93 -4.53 -8.05 -3.90
CA SER A 93 -4.61 -8.76 -2.62
C SER A 93 -6.02 -9.21 -2.30
N GLN A 94 -7.04 -8.40 -2.60
CA GLN A 94 -8.45 -8.80 -2.45
C GLN A 94 -8.77 -10.03 -3.30
N LEU A 95 -8.37 -10.03 -4.58
CA LEU A 95 -8.62 -11.14 -5.49
C LEU A 95 -7.88 -12.42 -5.04
N LEU A 96 -6.62 -12.30 -4.59
CA LEU A 96 -5.84 -13.41 -4.03
C LEU A 96 -6.47 -13.98 -2.76
N THR A 97 -6.92 -13.13 -1.84
CA THR A 97 -7.61 -13.58 -0.61
C THR A 97 -8.88 -14.35 -0.97
N ARG A 98 -9.62 -13.84 -1.97
CA ARG A 98 -10.83 -14.47 -2.44
C ARG A 98 -10.57 -15.81 -3.13
N SER A 99 -9.51 -15.91 -3.94
CA SER A 99 -9.11 -17.16 -4.58
C SER A 99 -8.80 -18.27 -3.57
N GLN A 100 -8.17 -17.89 -2.46
CA GLN A 100 -7.89 -18.84 -1.37
C GLN A 100 -9.17 -19.31 -0.67
N LYS A 101 -10.10 -18.38 -0.44
CA LYS A 101 -11.39 -18.70 0.21
C LYS A 101 -12.28 -19.57 -0.68
N GLU A 102 -12.36 -19.23 -1.95
CA GLU A 102 -13.23 -19.91 -2.93
C GLU A 102 -12.52 -21.04 -3.71
N LYS A 103 -11.23 -21.27 -3.41
CA LYS A 103 -10.39 -22.36 -3.96
C LYS A 103 -10.26 -22.35 -5.48
N PHE A 104 -10.12 -21.18 -6.11
CA PHE A 104 -9.77 -21.09 -7.52
C PHE A 104 -8.31 -20.61 -7.71
N ASN A 105 -7.72 -20.97 -8.86
CA ASN A 105 -6.36 -20.61 -9.20
C ASN A 105 -6.31 -19.29 -9.98
N ILE A 106 -5.33 -18.43 -9.62
CA ILE A 106 -5.08 -17.17 -10.33
C ILE A 106 -3.67 -17.19 -10.88
N GLU A 107 -3.53 -16.79 -12.12
CA GLU A 107 -2.26 -16.60 -12.78
C GLU A 107 -2.23 -15.22 -13.46
N TYR A 108 -1.15 -14.46 -13.23
CA TYR A 108 -0.88 -13.19 -13.90
C TYR A 108 0.19 -13.42 -14.97
N ARG A 109 -0.08 -13.02 -16.21
CA ARG A 109 0.87 -13.12 -17.32
C ARG A 109 1.14 -11.75 -17.91
N LEU A 110 2.41 -11.42 -18.03
CA LEU A 110 2.84 -10.26 -18.81
C LEU A 110 2.79 -10.65 -20.31
N GLU A 111 1.81 -10.11 -21.02
CA GLU A 111 1.60 -10.41 -22.45
C GLU A 111 2.54 -9.59 -23.34
N ARG A 112 2.65 -8.29 -23.05
CA ARG A 112 3.43 -7.37 -23.86
C ARG A 112 4.04 -6.25 -23.03
N LYS A 113 5.20 -5.78 -23.53
CA LYS A 113 5.84 -4.55 -23.09
C LYS A 113 6.02 -3.69 -24.34
N GLU A 114 5.36 -2.55 -24.39
CA GLU A 114 5.32 -1.65 -25.54
C GLU A 114 5.75 -0.24 -25.14
N GLY A 115 6.23 0.54 -26.12
CA GLY A 115 6.53 1.96 -25.98
C GLY A 115 8.01 2.29 -25.88
N LEU A 116 8.32 3.56 -26.08
CA LEU A 116 9.66 4.15 -25.98
C LEU A 116 10.11 4.18 -24.49
N GLU A 117 11.41 4.37 -24.28
CA GLU A 117 12.01 4.27 -22.93
C GLU A 117 11.32 5.12 -21.86
N HIS A 118 10.76 6.26 -22.24
CA HIS A 118 10.07 7.22 -21.35
C HIS A 118 8.54 7.01 -21.26
N ALA A 119 7.96 6.11 -22.08
CA ALA A 119 6.53 5.86 -22.16
C ALA A 119 6.23 4.36 -22.29
N LYS A 120 6.88 3.54 -21.46
CA LYS A 120 6.67 2.10 -21.46
C LYS A 120 5.28 1.76 -20.89
N PHE A 121 4.59 0.87 -21.59
CA PHE A 121 3.35 0.27 -21.13
C PHE A 121 3.50 -1.24 -21.02
N PHE A 122 2.85 -1.79 -20.03
CA PHE A 122 2.83 -3.22 -19.74
C PHE A 122 1.39 -3.72 -19.86
N LEU A 123 1.17 -4.72 -20.70
CA LEU A 123 -0.12 -5.40 -20.82
C LEU A 123 -0.05 -6.68 -19.97
N VAL A 124 -0.90 -6.77 -18.96
CA VAL A 124 -1.01 -7.93 -18.09
C VAL A 124 -2.39 -8.56 -18.22
N SER A 125 -2.42 -9.89 -18.43
CA SER A 125 -3.63 -10.71 -18.41
C SER A 125 -3.73 -11.49 -17.11
N VAL A 126 -4.96 -11.65 -16.62
CA VAL A 126 -5.28 -12.48 -15.46
C VAL A 126 -6.09 -13.66 -15.90
N PHE A 127 -5.66 -14.85 -15.49
CA PHE A 127 -6.32 -16.12 -15.75
C PHE A 127 -6.89 -16.67 -14.45
N ILE A 128 -8.15 -17.09 -14.50
CA ILE A 128 -8.82 -17.82 -13.41
C ILE A 128 -9.08 -19.26 -13.91
N ASN A 129 -8.55 -20.23 -13.18
CA ASN A 129 -8.62 -21.65 -13.55
C ASN A 129 -8.20 -21.92 -15.02
N GLY A 130 -7.15 -21.23 -15.48
CA GLY A 130 -6.61 -21.35 -16.84
C GLY A 130 -7.38 -20.55 -17.91
N LYS A 131 -8.53 -19.95 -17.59
CA LYS A 131 -9.31 -19.11 -18.53
C LYS A 131 -8.95 -17.64 -18.36
N LYS A 132 -8.64 -16.95 -19.46
CA LYS A 132 -8.40 -15.50 -19.45
C LYS A 132 -9.66 -14.76 -19.00
N SER A 133 -9.56 -14.04 -17.88
CA SER A 133 -10.70 -13.40 -17.22
C SER A 133 -10.66 -11.89 -17.30
N ALA A 134 -9.46 -11.29 -17.34
CA ALA A 134 -9.29 -9.86 -17.56
C ALA A 134 -7.92 -9.53 -18.12
N GLU A 135 -7.79 -8.32 -18.67
CA GLU A 135 -6.50 -7.72 -19.00
C GLU A 135 -6.50 -6.22 -18.73
N ALA A 136 -5.32 -5.67 -18.45
CA ALA A 136 -5.15 -4.23 -18.31
C ALA A 136 -3.76 -3.78 -18.77
N LYS A 137 -3.72 -2.52 -19.25
CA LYS A 137 -2.51 -1.82 -19.65
C LYS A 137 -2.22 -0.71 -18.64
N ALA A 138 -0.94 -0.59 -18.23
CA ALA A 138 -0.50 0.47 -17.33
C ALA A 138 1.00 0.79 -17.51
N SER A 139 1.47 1.84 -16.84
CA SER A 139 2.86 2.30 -16.87
C SER A 139 3.83 1.37 -16.10
N SER A 140 3.31 0.48 -15.27
CA SER A 140 4.09 -0.55 -14.58
C SER A 140 3.33 -1.87 -14.52
N ILE A 141 4.05 -2.99 -14.39
CA ILE A 141 3.46 -4.33 -14.22
C ILE A 141 2.53 -4.35 -13.00
N LYS A 142 3.00 -3.80 -11.88
CA LYS A 142 2.22 -3.74 -10.63
C LYS A 142 0.88 -3.00 -10.80
N GLU A 143 0.89 -1.89 -11.50
CA GLU A 143 -0.34 -1.13 -11.77
C GLU A 143 -1.26 -1.86 -12.75
N ALA A 144 -0.71 -2.52 -13.79
CA ALA A 144 -1.48 -3.33 -14.72
C ALA A 144 -2.17 -4.50 -14.01
N GLU A 145 -1.46 -5.20 -13.11
CA GLU A 145 -2.02 -6.27 -12.27
C GLU A 145 -3.16 -5.76 -11.38
N GLN A 146 -3.01 -4.60 -10.74
CA GLN A 146 -4.06 -3.99 -9.91
C GLN A 146 -5.30 -3.64 -10.75
N ARG A 147 -5.10 -3.02 -11.92
CA ARG A 147 -6.20 -2.65 -12.82
C ARG A 147 -6.94 -3.87 -13.37
N ALA A 148 -6.21 -4.94 -13.72
CA ALA A 148 -6.82 -6.18 -14.19
C ALA A 148 -7.61 -6.88 -13.08
N SER A 149 -7.06 -6.93 -11.86
CA SER A 149 -7.73 -7.46 -10.68
C SER A 149 -9.02 -6.69 -10.36
N LYS A 150 -8.99 -5.36 -10.44
CA LYS A 150 -10.16 -4.49 -10.27
C LYS A 150 -11.28 -4.85 -11.24
N LYS A 151 -10.96 -5.08 -12.52
CA LYS A 151 -11.96 -5.48 -13.52
C LYS A 151 -12.67 -6.77 -13.11
N ILE A 152 -11.93 -7.77 -12.62
CA ILE A 152 -12.50 -9.05 -12.17
C ILE A 152 -13.40 -8.85 -10.97
N ILE A 153 -12.93 -8.12 -9.93
CA ILE A 153 -13.72 -7.87 -8.73
C ILE A 153 -15.03 -7.17 -9.07
N ASN A 154 -15.01 -6.20 -9.96
CA ASN A 154 -16.20 -5.42 -10.35
C ASN A 154 -17.15 -6.16 -11.31
N SER A 155 -16.69 -7.20 -12.03
CA SER A 155 -17.50 -7.89 -13.05
C SER A 155 -18.05 -9.23 -12.59
N VAL A 156 -17.41 -9.87 -11.62
CA VAL A 156 -17.75 -11.24 -11.19
C VAL A 156 -18.38 -11.23 -9.81
N PHE A 157 -18.25 -10.14 -9.09
CA PHE A 157 -18.64 -10.01 -7.70
C PHE A 157 -19.31 -8.68 -7.41
#